data_16cfb260f51d32b9c1234f8a7e4f805a
#
_entry.id   16cfb260f51d32b9c1234f8a7e4f805a
#
_cell.length_a   1.000
_cell.length_b   1.000
_cell.length_c   1.000
_cell.angle_alpha   90.00
_cell.angle_beta   90.00
_cell.angle_gamma   90.00
#
_symmetry.space_group_name_H-M   'P 1'
#
loop_
_entity.id
_entity.type
_entity.pdbx_description
1 polymer ?
#
loop_
_entity_poly.entity_id
_entity_poly.type
_entity_poly.pdbx_seq_one_letter_code
_entity_poly.pdbx_strand_id
1 'polypeptide(L)'
;MTKVVIPFLLAVLTGCSALLPKSDSGVRDRWDSFESARATFDQIVPYQTNSKEMVQMGYDPFANSIVTILTYADVIRRLIPPTTIDAMKLNRGIVECVSAQEQCQVYEIDLKQLHRKRTGNFWLDFLNFRRRTEVSGWRFNALVLLNNDLVIYKLWSGQPVIFEVEDAVNPLGPLQGSGESVFRSLIR
;
A
#
# COMPACT_ATOMS: atom_id res chain seq x y z
N MET A 1 46.44 23.34 -22.73
CA MET A 1 44.99 23.36 -22.44
C MET A 1 44.42 22.00 -22.04
N THR A 2 45.01 20.89 -22.41
CA THR A 2 44.54 19.50 -22.16
C THR A 2 44.69 19.04 -20.69
N LYS A 3 45.64 19.60 -19.92
CA LYS A 3 45.91 19.18 -18.51
C LYS A 3 44.88 19.67 -17.47
N VAL A 4 44.03 20.63 -17.80
CA VAL A 4 43.02 21.18 -16.89
C VAL A 4 41.65 20.53 -17.11
N VAL A 5 41.39 19.98 -18.28
CA VAL A 5 40.10 19.36 -18.63
C VAL A 5 39.91 18.00 -17.94
N ILE A 6 40.97 17.24 -17.72
CA ILE A 6 40.93 15.90 -17.13
C ILE A 6 40.48 15.95 -15.66
N PRO A 7 41.04 16.81 -14.75
CA PRO A 7 40.58 16.88 -13.36
C PRO A 7 39.16 17.46 -13.23
N PHE A 8 38.72 18.32 -14.14
CA PHE A 8 37.35 18.85 -14.14
C PHE A 8 36.34 17.76 -14.55
N LEU A 9 36.71 16.89 -15.49
CA LEU A 9 35.84 15.77 -15.89
C LEU A 9 35.71 14.70 -14.79
N LEU A 10 36.78 14.48 -14.00
CA LEU A 10 36.71 13.55 -12.86
C LEU A 10 35.89 14.09 -11.69
N ALA A 11 35.83 15.39 -11.47
CA ALA A 11 35.00 16.00 -10.38
C ALA A 11 33.49 15.90 -10.66
N VAL A 12 33.07 15.80 -11.92
CA VAL A 12 31.64 15.65 -12.29
C VAL A 12 31.14 14.23 -12.08
N LEU A 13 32.02 13.24 -11.96
CA LEU A 13 31.67 11.83 -11.76
C LEU A 13 31.29 11.47 -10.29
N THR A 14 31.53 12.37 -9.33
CA THR A 14 31.05 12.20 -7.97
C THR A 14 29.57 12.60 -7.90
N GLY A 15 28.69 11.70 -8.31
CA GLY A 15 27.26 11.93 -8.30
C GLY A 15 26.73 12.16 -6.88
N CYS A 16 26.24 13.37 -6.61
CA CYS A 16 25.58 13.70 -5.36
C CYS A 16 24.26 12.94 -5.23
N SER A 17 24.17 12.02 -4.29
CA SER A 17 22.93 11.31 -3.96
C SER A 17 21.79 12.24 -3.50
N ALA A 18 22.12 13.50 -3.16
CA ALA A 18 21.13 14.51 -2.78
C ALA A 18 20.19 14.96 -3.92
N LEU A 19 20.59 14.75 -5.18
CA LEU A 19 19.80 15.09 -6.37
C LEU A 19 18.83 13.99 -6.80
N LEU A 20 18.85 12.84 -6.10
CA LEU A 20 17.95 11.74 -6.43
C LEU A 20 16.52 12.02 -5.96
N PRO A 21 15.52 11.64 -6.74
CA PRO A 21 14.11 11.82 -6.39
C PRO A 21 13.73 11.11 -5.10
N LYS A 22 12.85 11.77 -4.34
CA LYS A 22 12.16 11.21 -3.18
C LYS A 22 10.67 11.27 -3.42
N SER A 23 9.94 10.30 -2.95
CA SER A 23 8.49 10.24 -3.08
C SER A 23 7.90 9.66 -1.80
N ASP A 24 6.89 10.33 -1.30
CA ASP A 24 6.11 9.90 -0.16
C ASP A 24 4.71 9.53 -0.62
N SER A 25 4.20 8.40 -0.19
CA SER A 25 2.83 7.99 -0.43
C SER A 25 2.19 7.54 0.88
N GLY A 26 1.07 8.14 1.21
CA GLY A 26 0.35 7.84 2.44
C GLY A 26 -0.92 8.65 2.58
N VAL A 27 -1.69 8.32 3.59
CA VAL A 27 -2.85 9.11 4.01
C VAL A 27 -2.33 10.23 4.87
N ARG A 28 -2.55 11.47 4.43
CA ARG A 28 -2.23 12.64 5.25
C ARG A 28 -3.22 12.71 6.41
N ASP A 29 -2.73 13.05 7.57
CA ASP A 29 -3.39 13.81 8.64
C ASP A 29 -3.97 13.10 9.85
N ARG A 30 -4.13 11.76 9.95
CA ARG A 30 -4.71 11.20 11.17
C ARG A 30 -3.87 10.13 11.87
N TRP A 31 -3.13 9.35 11.12
CA TRP A 31 -2.35 8.23 11.67
C TRP A 31 -0.89 8.35 11.24
N ASP A 32 -0.03 8.74 12.18
CA ASP A 32 1.40 8.94 11.92
C ASP A 32 2.20 7.65 12.05
N SER A 33 1.62 6.60 12.64
CA SER A 33 2.28 5.32 12.87
C SER A 33 1.29 4.16 12.81
N PHE A 34 1.83 2.96 12.64
CA PHE A 34 1.07 1.73 12.72
C PHE A 34 0.35 1.58 14.07
N GLU A 35 1.03 1.94 15.15
CA GLU A 35 0.50 1.86 16.51
C GLU A 35 -0.68 2.81 16.71
N SER A 36 -0.63 4.02 16.16
CA SER A 36 -1.74 4.98 16.23
C SER A 36 -2.95 4.51 15.42
N ALA A 37 -2.72 3.93 14.23
CA ALA A 37 -3.77 3.33 13.42
C ALA A 37 -4.43 2.15 14.14
N ARG A 38 -3.64 1.26 14.72
CA ARG A 38 -4.11 0.13 15.49
C ARG A 38 -4.89 0.57 16.74
N ALA A 39 -4.35 1.52 17.50
CA ALA A 39 -5.01 2.01 18.72
C ALA A 39 -6.39 2.63 18.44
N THR A 40 -6.53 3.36 17.31
CA THR A 40 -7.82 3.87 16.87
C THR A 40 -8.76 2.73 16.47
N PHE A 41 -8.25 1.74 15.75
CA PHE A 41 -9.03 0.58 15.32
C PHE A 41 -9.49 -0.29 16.51
N ASP A 42 -8.67 -0.42 17.54
CA ASP A 42 -8.99 -1.20 18.75
C ASP A 42 -10.17 -0.61 19.52
N GLN A 43 -10.47 0.70 19.36
CA GLN A 43 -11.65 1.36 19.96
C GLN A 43 -12.99 0.89 19.35
N ILE A 44 -12.98 0.30 18.16
CA ILE A 44 -14.17 -0.29 17.56
C ILE A 44 -14.53 -1.54 18.36
N VAL A 45 -15.72 -1.57 18.94
CA VAL A 45 -16.21 -2.70 19.73
C VAL A 45 -17.36 -3.38 18.99
N PRO A 46 -17.23 -4.65 18.56
CA PRO A 46 -18.31 -5.39 17.93
C PRO A 46 -19.57 -5.41 18.81
N TYR A 47 -20.73 -5.30 18.17
CA TYR A 47 -22.07 -5.22 18.78
C TYR A 47 -22.31 -3.98 19.66
N GLN A 48 -21.43 -2.96 19.58
CA GLN A 48 -21.60 -1.69 20.29
C GLN A 48 -21.36 -0.49 19.36
N THR A 49 -20.27 -0.51 18.60
CA THR A 49 -19.89 0.59 17.70
C THR A 49 -20.78 0.60 16.45
N ASN A 50 -21.28 1.77 16.07
CA ASN A 50 -22.06 1.96 14.86
C ASN A 50 -21.29 2.69 13.74
N SER A 51 -21.87 2.76 12.54
CA SER A 51 -21.26 3.40 11.37
C SER A 51 -20.94 4.89 11.61
N LYS A 52 -21.77 5.61 12.35
CA LYS A 52 -21.54 7.05 12.65
C LYS A 52 -20.33 7.26 13.56
N GLU A 53 -20.16 6.38 14.54
CA GLU A 53 -18.97 6.40 15.42
C GLU A 53 -17.71 6.07 14.64
N MET A 54 -17.77 5.14 13.67
CA MET A 54 -16.65 4.86 12.76
C MET A 54 -16.27 6.08 11.95
N VAL A 55 -17.24 6.84 11.42
CA VAL A 55 -16.99 8.12 10.73
C VAL A 55 -16.28 9.11 11.64
N GLN A 56 -16.68 9.24 12.90
CA GLN A 56 -16.03 10.11 13.89
C GLN A 56 -14.57 9.68 14.19
N MET A 57 -14.31 8.36 14.17
CA MET A 57 -12.96 7.80 14.28
C MET A 57 -12.10 8.04 13.02
N GLY A 58 -12.71 8.50 11.91
CA GLY A 58 -12.03 8.78 10.63
C GLY A 58 -12.21 7.72 9.57
N TYR A 59 -12.99 6.69 9.80
CA TYR A 59 -13.29 5.64 8.83
C TYR A 59 -14.55 5.98 8.03
N ASP A 60 -14.49 7.10 7.28
CA ASP A 60 -15.60 7.55 6.43
C ASP A 60 -15.36 7.08 4.98
N PRO A 61 -16.17 6.16 4.45
CA PRO A 61 -16.02 5.64 3.10
C PRO A 61 -16.34 6.69 2.00
N PHE A 62 -17.01 7.78 2.34
CA PHE A 62 -17.40 8.81 1.37
C PHE A 62 -16.46 10.02 1.38
N ALA A 63 -15.73 10.23 2.47
CA ALA A 63 -14.78 11.34 2.59
C ALA A 63 -13.32 10.91 2.35
N ASN A 64 -12.99 9.64 2.57
CA ASN A 64 -11.63 9.15 2.54
C ASN A 64 -11.45 7.96 1.59
N SER A 65 -10.40 7.99 0.78
CA SER A 65 -10.02 6.87 -0.11
C SER A 65 -9.42 5.66 0.63
N ILE A 66 -9.30 5.74 1.95
CA ILE A 66 -8.77 4.65 2.79
C ILE A 66 -9.79 3.57 3.10
N VAL A 67 -11.07 3.88 2.94
CA VAL A 67 -12.16 2.94 3.22
C VAL A 67 -12.85 2.59 1.90
N THR A 68 -12.89 1.30 1.60
CA THR A 68 -13.61 0.75 0.45
C THR A 68 -14.81 -0.06 0.96
N ILE A 69 -15.98 0.20 0.40
CA ILE A 69 -17.17 -0.58 0.70
C ILE A 69 -17.16 -1.85 -0.14
N LEU A 70 -17.24 -3.00 0.50
CA LEU A 70 -17.33 -4.31 -0.12
C LEU A 70 -18.70 -4.95 0.18
N THR A 71 -19.06 -5.92 -0.64
CA THR A 71 -20.31 -6.68 -0.50
C THR A 71 -20.09 -7.96 0.33
N TYR A 72 -21.18 -8.58 0.79
CA TYR A 72 -21.13 -9.88 1.45
C TYR A 72 -20.48 -10.98 0.59
N ALA A 73 -20.60 -10.88 -0.73
CA ALA A 73 -19.97 -11.82 -1.66
C ALA A 73 -18.43 -11.75 -1.58
N ASP A 74 -17.88 -10.56 -1.29
CA ASP A 74 -16.45 -10.39 -1.07
C ASP A 74 -16.01 -11.03 0.26
N VAL A 75 -16.87 -11.01 1.28
CA VAL A 75 -16.62 -11.71 2.54
C VAL A 75 -16.52 -13.21 2.32
N ILE A 76 -17.47 -13.79 1.58
CA ILE A 76 -17.46 -15.22 1.25
C ILE A 76 -16.14 -15.57 0.54
N ARG A 77 -15.77 -14.80 -0.47
CA ARG A 77 -14.55 -15.05 -1.25
C ARG A 77 -13.25 -14.93 -0.46
N ARG A 78 -13.18 -13.98 0.49
CA ARG A 78 -11.94 -13.66 1.21
C ARG A 78 -11.80 -14.38 2.55
N LEU A 79 -12.91 -14.58 3.27
CA LEU A 79 -12.89 -15.11 4.64
C LEU A 79 -13.37 -16.55 4.75
N ILE A 80 -14.01 -17.08 3.71
CA ILE A 80 -14.49 -18.46 3.71
C ILE A 80 -13.73 -19.25 2.63
N PRO A 81 -12.75 -20.08 3.02
CA PRO A 81 -12.04 -20.93 2.07
C PRO A 81 -12.97 -21.91 1.35
N PRO A 82 -12.70 -22.26 0.09
CA PRO A 82 -13.56 -23.16 -0.70
C PRO A 82 -13.56 -24.62 -0.19
N THR A 83 -12.62 -25.01 0.67
CA THR A 83 -12.57 -26.34 1.30
C THR A 83 -13.37 -26.31 2.59
N THR A 84 -14.47 -27.00 2.60
CA THR A 84 -15.41 -27.35 3.67
C THR A 84 -14.94 -26.98 5.09
N ILE A 85 -14.98 -25.71 5.45
CA ILE A 85 -14.93 -25.34 6.86
C ILE A 85 -16.34 -25.50 7.36
N ASP A 86 -16.48 -26.35 8.37
CA ASP A 86 -17.72 -26.49 9.12
C ASP A 86 -18.17 -25.09 9.57
N ALA A 87 -19.36 -24.67 9.16
CA ALA A 87 -19.89 -23.33 9.49
C ALA A 87 -19.87 -23.06 11.01
N MET A 88 -19.86 -24.11 11.82
CA MET A 88 -19.70 -24.04 13.29
C MET A 88 -18.34 -23.53 13.74
N LYS A 89 -17.31 -23.53 12.88
CA LYS A 89 -15.96 -23.04 13.20
C LYS A 89 -15.74 -21.59 12.79
N LEU A 90 -16.69 -20.98 12.06
CA LEU A 90 -16.59 -19.58 11.68
C LEU A 90 -17.01 -18.68 12.84
N ASN A 91 -16.41 -17.49 12.88
CA ASN A 91 -16.85 -16.47 13.85
C ASN A 91 -18.33 -16.11 13.62
N ARG A 92 -19.08 -15.95 14.71
CA ARG A 92 -20.51 -15.63 14.68
C ARG A 92 -20.82 -14.43 13.79
N GLY A 93 -20.03 -13.35 13.85
CA GLY A 93 -20.24 -12.15 13.03
C GLY A 93 -20.07 -12.40 11.54
N ILE A 94 -19.18 -13.33 11.11
CA ILE A 94 -19.04 -13.73 9.70
C ILE A 94 -20.29 -14.47 9.24
N VAL A 95 -20.79 -15.42 10.03
CA VAL A 95 -22.01 -16.19 9.72
C VAL A 95 -23.22 -15.25 9.65
N GLU A 96 -23.32 -14.31 10.57
CA GLU A 96 -24.39 -13.31 10.62
C GLU A 96 -24.38 -12.41 9.37
N CYS A 97 -23.19 -11.92 8.96
CA CYS A 97 -23.04 -11.13 7.74
C CYS A 97 -23.49 -11.90 6.49
N VAL A 98 -23.02 -13.14 6.32
CA VAL A 98 -23.40 -13.95 5.17
C VAL A 98 -24.90 -14.23 5.14
N SER A 99 -25.51 -14.46 6.31
CA SER A 99 -26.95 -14.69 6.42
C SER A 99 -27.79 -13.44 6.15
N ALA A 100 -27.27 -12.25 6.50
CA ALA A 100 -27.92 -10.97 6.27
C ALA A 100 -27.82 -10.48 4.81
N GLN A 101 -26.93 -11.09 4.01
CA GLN A 101 -26.74 -10.79 2.58
C GLN A 101 -26.57 -9.28 2.30
N GLU A 102 -27.51 -8.66 1.58
CA GLU A 102 -27.44 -7.24 1.17
C GLU A 102 -27.48 -6.25 2.35
N GLN A 103 -27.95 -6.66 3.53
CA GLN A 103 -27.92 -5.83 4.73
C GLN A 103 -26.53 -5.78 5.37
N CYS A 104 -25.64 -6.71 5.01
CA CYS A 104 -24.26 -6.69 5.45
C CYS A 104 -23.41 -5.84 4.53
N GLN A 105 -22.79 -4.81 5.10
CA GLN A 105 -21.77 -3.98 4.46
C GLN A 105 -20.42 -4.30 5.08
N VAL A 106 -19.37 -4.23 4.26
CA VAL A 106 -18.01 -4.48 4.73
C VAL A 106 -17.15 -3.28 4.40
N TYR A 107 -16.51 -2.74 5.43
CA TYR A 107 -15.51 -1.69 5.25
C TYR A 107 -14.12 -2.31 5.23
N GLU A 108 -13.46 -2.23 4.07
CA GLU A 108 -12.04 -2.53 3.93
C GLU A 108 -11.24 -1.25 4.15
N ILE A 109 -10.40 -1.25 5.15
CA ILE A 109 -9.55 -0.13 5.54
C ILE A 109 -8.12 -0.46 5.08
N ASP A 110 -7.51 0.38 4.23
CA ASP A 110 -6.11 0.28 3.79
C ASP A 110 -5.37 1.55 4.16
N LEU A 111 -4.64 1.51 5.26
CA LEU A 111 -3.78 2.59 5.72
C LEU A 111 -2.33 2.23 5.41
N LYS A 112 -1.62 3.15 4.77
CA LYS A 112 -0.20 2.96 4.47
C LYS A 112 0.52 4.31 4.47
N GLN A 113 1.74 4.28 4.96
CA GLN A 113 2.67 5.38 4.83
C GLN A 113 4.00 4.81 4.35
N LEU A 114 4.37 5.13 3.12
CA LEU A 114 5.58 4.64 2.47
C LEU A 114 6.42 5.81 2.00
N HIS A 115 7.67 5.82 2.42
CA HIS A 115 8.71 6.74 1.99
C HIS A 115 9.62 6.02 1.02
N ARG A 116 9.73 6.55 -0.19
CA ARG A 116 10.61 6.01 -1.22
C ARG A 116 11.74 6.98 -1.46
N LYS A 117 12.96 6.54 -1.24
CA LYS A 117 14.17 7.34 -1.44
C LYS A 117 15.09 6.62 -2.40
N ARG A 118 15.40 7.26 -3.52
CA ARG A 118 16.45 6.76 -4.41
C ARG A 118 17.82 7.00 -3.79
N THR A 119 18.66 5.98 -3.87
CA THR A 119 20.01 5.98 -3.32
C THR A 119 20.99 5.48 -4.36
N GLY A 120 22.28 5.84 -4.21
CA GLY A 120 23.32 5.39 -5.13
C GLY A 120 23.91 6.51 -5.99
N ASN A 121 24.43 6.16 -7.16
CA ASN A 121 25.07 7.10 -8.05
C ASN A 121 24.05 7.80 -8.95
N PHE A 122 24.04 9.14 -8.91
CA PHE A 122 23.12 9.97 -9.69
C PHE A 122 23.18 9.68 -11.20
N TRP A 123 24.37 9.55 -11.76
CA TRP A 123 24.52 9.35 -13.20
C TRP A 123 24.01 7.99 -13.67
N LEU A 124 24.20 6.94 -12.87
CA LEU A 124 23.68 5.61 -13.17
C LEU A 124 22.15 5.58 -13.10
N ASP A 125 21.55 6.32 -12.16
CA ASP A 125 20.09 6.46 -12.05
C ASP A 125 19.55 7.35 -13.19
N PHE A 126 20.16 8.53 -13.42
CA PHE A 126 19.74 9.47 -14.48
C PHE A 126 19.78 8.85 -15.87
N LEU A 127 20.82 8.10 -16.17
CA LEU A 127 20.98 7.38 -17.45
C LEU A 127 20.26 6.00 -17.42
N ASN A 128 19.51 5.70 -16.39
CA ASN A 128 18.73 4.46 -16.24
C ASN A 128 19.55 3.16 -16.33
N PHE A 129 20.85 3.19 -16.03
CA PHE A 129 21.67 1.98 -15.97
C PHE A 129 21.45 1.17 -14.68
N ARG A 130 21.33 1.86 -13.54
CA ARG A 130 21.06 1.25 -12.24
C ARG A 130 20.24 2.18 -11.38
N ARG A 131 19.14 1.66 -10.86
CA ARG A 131 18.24 2.39 -9.99
C ARG A 131 18.07 1.61 -8.69
N ARG A 132 18.49 2.21 -7.58
CA ARG A 132 18.32 1.66 -6.27
C ARG A 132 17.36 2.54 -5.47
N THR A 133 16.29 1.93 -4.96
CA THR A 133 15.26 2.61 -4.16
C THR A 133 15.14 1.93 -2.82
N GLU A 134 15.30 2.70 -1.76
CA GLU A 134 14.97 2.29 -0.39
C GLU A 134 13.52 2.66 -0.11
N VAL A 135 12.72 1.67 0.28
CA VAL A 135 11.32 1.83 0.68
C VAL A 135 11.23 1.56 2.17
N SER A 136 10.73 2.53 2.92
CA SER A 136 10.52 2.41 4.37
C SER A 136 9.13 2.91 4.74
N GLY A 137 8.57 2.36 5.83
CA GLY A 137 7.25 2.79 6.28
C GLY A 137 6.49 1.68 7.00
N TRP A 138 5.17 1.74 6.89
CA TRP A 138 4.25 0.78 7.48
C TRP A 138 2.97 0.63 6.66
N ARG A 139 2.23 -0.47 6.90
CA ARG A 139 0.91 -0.73 6.34
C ARG A 139 0.01 -1.39 7.38
N PHE A 140 -1.22 -0.90 7.48
CA PHE A 140 -2.28 -1.45 8.30
C PHE A 140 -3.51 -1.71 7.43
N ASN A 141 -4.01 -2.93 7.43
CA ASN A 141 -5.21 -3.32 6.72
C ASN A 141 -6.22 -3.85 7.71
N ALA A 142 -7.50 -3.53 7.50
CA ALA A 142 -8.55 -4.07 8.34
C ALA A 142 -9.83 -4.30 7.54
N LEU A 143 -10.65 -5.22 8.06
CA LEU A 143 -12.01 -5.48 7.62
C LEU A 143 -12.94 -5.28 8.80
N VAL A 144 -14.02 -4.52 8.58
CA VAL A 144 -15.09 -4.31 9.55
C VAL A 144 -16.40 -4.70 8.89
N LEU A 145 -17.10 -5.65 9.48
CA LEU A 145 -18.40 -6.13 9.01
C LEU A 145 -19.50 -5.42 9.80
N LEU A 146 -20.42 -4.79 9.07
CA LEU A 146 -21.56 -4.08 9.62
C LEU A 146 -22.86 -4.76 9.18
N ASN A 147 -23.80 -4.93 10.10
CA ASN A 147 -25.15 -5.36 9.81
C ASN A 147 -26.11 -4.28 10.33
N ASN A 148 -26.94 -3.69 9.44
CA ASN A 148 -27.82 -2.57 9.79
C ASN A 148 -27.12 -1.46 10.58
N ASP A 149 -25.98 -0.97 10.05
CA ASP A 149 -25.14 0.09 10.66
C ASP A 149 -24.40 -0.29 11.94
N LEU A 150 -24.57 -1.48 12.49
CA LEU A 150 -23.88 -1.95 13.68
C LEU A 150 -22.70 -2.85 13.31
N VAL A 151 -21.53 -2.57 13.87
CA VAL A 151 -20.36 -3.44 13.70
C VAL A 151 -20.61 -4.78 14.38
N ILE A 152 -20.50 -5.87 13.63
CA ILE A 152 -20.68 -7.25 14.12
C ILE A 152 -19.37 -8.05 14.18
N TYR A 153 -18.37 -7.65 13.39
CA TYR A 153 -17.05 -8.29 13.37
C TYR A 153 -15.98 -7.33 12.93
N LYS A 154 -14.78 -7.48 13.44
CA LYS A 154 -13.60 -6.76 12.98
C LYS A 154 -12.37 -7.68 12.92
N LEU A 155 -11.52 -7.43 11.94
CA LEU A 155 -10.27 -8.14 11.73
C LEU A 155 -9.23 -7.16 11.21
N TRP A 156 -7.99 -7.27 11.65
CA TRP A 156 -6.89 -6.48 11.12
C TRP A 156 -5.69 -7.35 10.77
N SER A 157 -4.86 -6.83 9.89
CA SER A 157 -3.55 -7.35 9.52
C SER A 157 -2.64 -6.19 9.15
N GLY A 158 -1.35 -6.42 8.99
CA GLY A 158 -0.46 -5.38 8.53
C GLY A 158 1.02 -5.65 8.80
N GLN A 159 1.81 -4.66 8.44
CA GLN A 159 3.28 -4.66 8.60
C GLN A 159 3.68 -3.39 9.36
N PRO A 160 4.02 -3.50 10.66
CA PRO A 160 4.43 -2.34 11.46
C PRO A 160 5.69 -1.66 10.95
N VAL A 161 6.60 -2.44 10.37
CA VAL A 161 7.84 -1.95 9.79
C VAL A 161 8.02 -2.56 8.42
N ILE A 162 8.18 -1.70 7.43
CA ILE A 162 8.56 -2.06 6.06
C ILE A 162 9.93 -1.44 5.81
N PHE A 163 10.89 -2.27 5.43
CA PHE A 163 12.18 -1.84 4.92
C PHE A 163 12.60 -2.76 3.78
N GLU A 164 12.56 -2.23 2.56
CA GLU A 164 12.86 -2.96 1.34
C GLU A 164 13.86 -2.17 0.50
N VAL A 165 14.73 -2.86 -0.22
CA VAL A 165 15.65 -2.27 -1.17
C VAL A 165 15.35 -2.85 -2.54
N GLU A 166 14.82 -2.01 -3.42
CA GLU A 166 14.59 -2.33 -4.83
C GLU A 166 15.85 -1.95 -5.62
N ASP A 167 16.49 -2.89 -6.27
CA ASP A 167 17.68 -2.64 -7.13
C ASP A 167 17.38 -3.10 -8.55
N ALA A 168 17.13 -2.15 -9.44
CA ALA A 168 16.88 -2.40 -10.85
C ALA A 168 18.15 -2.08 -11.67
N VAL A 169 18.64 -3.06 -12.44
CA VAL A 169 19.81 -2.93 -13.30
C VAL A 169 19.37 -3.07 -14.75
N ASN A 170 19.66 -2.05 -15.54
CA ASN A 170 19.37 -1.98 -16.97
C ASN A 170 20.68 -1.90 -17.77
N PRO A 171 21.24 -3.01 -18.25
CA PRO A 171 22.55 -3.03 -18.90
C PRO A 171 22.66 -2.11 -20.12
N LEU A 172 21.56 -1.90 -20.85
CA LEU A 172 21.50 -1.02 -22.02
C LEU A 172 21.07 0.42 -21.67
N GLY A 173 20.84 0.72 -20.38
CA GLY A 173 20.44 2.04 -19.91
C GLY A 173 19.24 2.62 -20.65
N PRO A 174 19.34 3.87 -21.21
CA PRO A 174 18.23 4.53 -21.89
C PRO A 174 17.74 3.78 -23.14
N LEU A 175 18.56 2.91 -23.72
CA LEU A 175 18.23 2.16 -24.94
C LEU A 175 17.40 0.91 -24.66
N GLN A 176 17.27 0.48 -23.40
CA GLN A 176 16.55 -0.74 -23.05
C GLN A 176 15.05 -0.68 -23.39
N GLY A 177 14.43 0.51 -23.30
CA GLY A 177 13.02 0.72 -23.68
C GLY A 177 12.80 0.88 -25.19
N SER A 178 13.86 1.15 -25.98
CA SER A 178 13.74 1.38 -27.40
C SER A 178 13.59 0.09 -28.21
N GLY A 179 14.03 -1.04 -27.68
CA GLY A 179 13.96 -2.34 -28.35
C GLY A 179 12.53 -2.87 -28.50
N GLU A 180 11.67 -2.67 -27.51
CA GLU A 180 10.27 -3.14 -27.58
C GLU A 180 9.42 -2.35 -28.59
N SER A 181 9.68 -1.05 -28.74
CA SER A 181 8.95 -0.21 -29.70
C SER A 181 9.34 -0.51 -31.15
N VAL A 182 10.61 -0.82 -31.40
CA VAL A 182 11.11 -1.20 -32.72
C VAL A 182 10.60 -2.60 -33.12
N PHE A 183 10.60 -3.54 -32.18
CA PHE A 183 10.07 -4.91 -32.43
C PHE A 183 8.55 -4.90 -32.72
N ARG A 184 7.76 -4.08 -31.99
CA ARG A 184 6.32 -3.94 -32.28
C ARG A 184 6.02 -3.30 -33.64
N SER A 185 6.88 -2.42 -34.14
CA SER A 185 6.71 -1.79 -35.45
C SER A 185 7.11 -2.69 -36.63
N LEU A 186 7.93 -3.72 -36.39
CA LEU A 186 8.38 -4.67 -37.44
C LEU A 186 7.43 -5.89 -37.59
N ILE A 187 6.51 -6.12 -36.64
CA ILE A 187 5.56 -7.25 -36.65
C ILE A 187 4.14 -6.82 -37.09
N ARG A 188 4.00 -5.59 -37.58
CA ARG A 188 2.74 -5.06 -38.10
C ARG A 188 2.75 -4.96 -39.66
#